data_07aa396e271f8dc0045c05e41620846e
#
_entry.id   07aa396e271f8dc0045c05e41620846e
#
_cell.length_a   1.000
_cell.length_b   1.000
_cell.length_c   1.000
_cell.angle_alpha   90.00
_cell.angle_beta   90.00
_cell.angle_gamma   90.00
#
_symmetry.space_group_name_H-M   'P 1'
#
loop_
_entity.id
_entity.type
_entity.pdbx_description
1 polymer ?
#
loop_
_entity_poly.entity_id
_entity_poly.type
_entity_poly.pdbx_seq_one_letter_code
_entity_poly.pdbx_strand_id
1 'polypeptide(L)'
;EIRLSLVGSEMCIRDRSTAFPLIIEIISFNINIWLFFAAETVMDYFVIAAKSLKKESMLVCAAMEAGDTEGARRAVSMIVGRDTKVLDKEGIIKAAVETVAENSSDGVIAPVFYTALCGAAGGFFYKSVNTMDSMLGYINDRYEAFGKAAARLDDVLNYIPSRLSALFIIAAAKFTGLNAAGAWKIFRRDRMKHASPNSAQTESACAGALDVRLAGNAWYGGVLHEKPYIGDDIRPIEPEDIRKTCRLMYAASAAAIVIFGTAAGFLKSFLF
;
A
#
# COMPACT_ATOMS: atom_id res chain seq x y z
N GLU A 1 1.09 21.00 27.14
CA GLU A 1 1.91 21.78 26.16
C GLU A 1 2.61 20.88 25.13
N ILE A 2 3.28 19.79 25.53
CA ILE A 2 3.97 18.87 24.61
C ILE A 2 3.00 18.22 23.60
N ARG A 3 1.77 17.89 23.99
CA ARG A 3 0.76 17.31 23.07
C ARG A 3 0.35 18.29 21.96
N LEU A 4 0.16 19.57 22.29
CA LEU A 4 -0.21 20.60 21.32
C LEU A 4 0.94 20.93 20.35
N SER A 5 2.20 20.90 20.81
CA SER A 5 3.36 21.15 19.95
C SER A 5 3.61 20.02 18.94
N LEU A 6 3.34 18.76 19.31
CA LEU A 6 3.46 17.60 18.43
C LEU A 6 2.36 17.59 17.35
N VAL A 7 1.09 17.84 17.71
CA VAL A 7 0.00 18.01 16.76
C VAL A 7 0.31 19.16 15.78
N GLY A 8 0.87 20.26 16.27
CA GLY A 8 1.30 21.37 15.43
C GLY A 8 2.42 20.99 14.45
N SER A 9 3.38 20.15 14.87
CA SER A 9 4.49 19.71 13.99
C SER A 9 4.02 18.79 12.86
N GLU A 10 3.05 17.91 13.08
CA GLU A 10 2.51 17.06 12.02
C GLU A 10 1.64 17.81 11.03
N MET A 11 0.76 18.66 11.54
CA MET A 11 0.03 19.56 10.66
C MET A 11 1.00 20.33 9.78
N CYS A 12 2.12 20.78 10.35
CA CYS A 12 3.17 21.47 9.62
C CYS A 12 3.87 20.59 8.58
N ILE A 13 4.17 19.31 8.88
CA ILE A 13 4.77 18.37 7.93
C ILE A 13 3.81 18.07 6.79
N ARG A 14 2.56 17.73 7.09
CA ARG A 14 1.51 17.49 6.09
C ARG A 14 1.29 18.72 5.21
N ASP A 15 1.15 19.90 5.84
CA ASP A 15 0.87 21.14 5.12
C ASP A 15 2.04 21.53 4.21
N ARG A 16 3.29 21.38 4.66
CA ARG A 16 4.48 21.61 3.84
C ARG A 16 4.61 20.58 2.71
N SER A 17 4.35 19.31 2.98
CA SER A 17 4.39 18.24 1.98
C SER A 17 3.35 18.43 0.88
N THR A 18 2.27 19.15 1.16
CA THR A 18 1.21 19.47 0.19
C THR A 18 1.46 20.83 -0.48
N ALA A 19 1.84 21.83 0.30
CA ALA A 19 2.03 23.19 -0.22
C ALA A 19 3.20 23.29 -1.20
N PHE A 20 4.29 22.56 -0.97
CA PHE A 20 5.45 22.61 -1.85
C PHE A 20 5.15 22.09 -3.27
N PRO A 21 4.56 20.90 -3.45
CA PRO A 21 4.10 20.45 -4.78
C PRO A 21 3.09 21.41 -5.41
N LEU A 22 2.12 21.90 -4.66
CA LEU A 22 1.12 22.83 -5.16
C LEU A 22 1.73 24.13 -5.68
N ILE A 23 2.72 24.68 -4.99
CA ILE A 23 3.46 25.87 -5.44
C ILE A 23 4.19 25.58 -6.75
N ILE A 24 4.83 24.42 -6.85
CA ILE A 24 5.52 24.01 -8.10
C ILE A 24 4.51 23.89 -9.25
N GLU A 25 3.35 23.26 -9.02
CA GLU A 25 2.29 23.16 -10.03
C GLU A 25 1.83 24.54 -10.50
N ILE A 26 1.51 25.43 -9.57
CA ILE A 26 1.05 26.80 -9.91
C ILE A 26 2.12 27.56 -10.68
N ILE A 27 3.38 27.55 -10.22
CA ILE A 27 4.47 28.27 -10.89
C ILE A 27 4.73 27.70 -12.28
N SER A 28 4.88 26.38 -12.40
CA SER A 28 5.16 25.73 -13.68
C SER A 28 4.03 25.90 -14.69
N PHE A 29 2.78 25.83 -14.25
CA PHE A 29 1.62 26.07 -15.11
C PHE A 29 1.59 27.51 -15.67
N ASN A 30 1.91 28.52 -14.84
CA ASN A 30 1.96 29.92 -15.28
C ASN A 30 3.14 30.26 -16.20
N ILE A 31 4.22 29.45 -16.16
CA ILE A 31 5.38 29.63 -17.06
C ILE A 31 5.14 28.96 -18.39
N ASN A 32 4.84 27.64 -18.38
CA ASN A 32 4.67 26.86 -19.61
C ASN A 32 4.00 25.51 -19.30
N ILE A 33 3.04 25.13 -20.13
CA ILE A 33 2.31 23.87 -19.97
C ILE A 33 3.22 22.62 -20.02
N TRP A 34 4.28 22.64 -20.82
CA TRP A 34 5.22 21.52 -20.89
C TRP A 34 6.08 21.41 -19.63
N LEU A 35 6.41 22.55 -19.01
CA LEU A 35 7.10 22.59 -17.73
C LEU A 35 6.20 22.03 -16.62
N PHE A 36 4.90 22.36 -16.66
CA PHE A 36 3.92 21.78 -15.75
C PHE A 36 3.87 20.25 -15.86
N PHE A 37 3.72 19.69 -17.06
CA PHE A 37 3.71 18.24 -17.22
C PHE A 37 5.02 17.58 -16.84
N ALA A 38 6.16 18.21 -17.07
CA ALA A 38 7.45 17.69 -16.64
C ALA A 38 7.56 17.68 -15.11
N ALA A 39 7.13 18.74 -14.44
CA ALA A 39 7.11 18.83 -12.99
C ALA A 39 6.17 17.78 -12.35
N GLU A 40 4.94 17.66 -12.87
CA GLU A 40 3.97 16.63 -12.47
C GLU A 40 4.60 15.23 -12.60
N THR A 41 5.17 14.90 -13.75
CA THR A 41 5.77 13.58 -14.00
C THR A 41 6.89 13.26 -13.01
N VAL A 42 7.74 14.23 -12.69
CA VAL A 42 8.82 14.05 -11.71
C VAL A 42 8.26 13.87 -10.30
N MET A 43 7.28 14.68 -9.92
CA MET A 43 6.64 14.59 -8.60
C MET A 43 5.93 13.25 -8.43
N ASP A 44 5.16 12.79 -9.41
CA ASP A 44 4.47 11.51 -9.39
C ASP A 44 5.43 10.32 -9.28
N TYR A 45 6.60 10.40 -9.91
CA TYR A 45 7.63 9.38 -9.75
C TYR A 45 8.07 9.19 -8.29
N PHE A 46 8.11 10.25 -7.50
CA PHE A 46 8.48 10.17 -6.07
C PHE A 46 7.35 9.69 -5.16
N VAL A 47 6.11 9.82 -5.58
CA VAL A 47 4.94 9.41 -4.79
C VAL A 47 4.67 7.92 -4.91
N ILE A 48 4.98 7.31 -6.07
CA ILE A 48 4.66 5.92 -6.39
C ILE A 48 5.79 4.97 -5.94
N ALA A 49 5.48 4.05 -5.04
CA ALA A 49 6.44 3.14 -4.42
C ALA A 49 6.61 1.78 -5.11
N ALA A 50 5.98 1.51 -6.26
CA ALA A 50 5.92 0.18 -6.89
C ALA A 50 7.29 -0.45 -7.15
N LYS A 51 8.27 0.33 -7.61
CA LYS A 51 9.62 -0.15 -7.92
C LYS A 51 10.41 -0.53 -6.67
N SER A 52 10.38 0.29 -5.64
CA SER A 52 11.07 0.02 -4.37
C SER A 52 10.44 -1.17 -3.66
N LEU A 53 9.11 -1.23 -3.60
CA LEU A 53 8.38 -2.35 -3.00
C LEU A 53 8.74 -3.69 -3.67
N LYS A 54 8.72 -3.73 -5.01
CA LYS A 54 9.16 -4.93 -5.74
C LYS A 54 10.61 -5.28 -5.42
N LYS A 55 11.52 -4.30 -5.46
CA LYS A 55 12.94 -4.54 -5.22
C LYS A 55 13.16 -5.20 -3.85
N GLU A 56 12.62 -4.61 -2.80
CA GLU A 56 12.80 -5.11 -1.43
C GLU A 56 12.12 -6.46 -1.21
N SER A 57 10.91 -6.67 -1.75
CA SER A 57 10.22 -7.96 -1.65
C SER A 57 10.95 -9.07 -2.43
N MET A 58 11.57 -8.75 -3.56
CA MET A 58 12.36 -9.71 -4.33
C MET A 58 13.66 -10.11 -3.64
N LEU A 59 14.21 -9.29 -2.72
CA LEU A 59 15.34 -9.71 -1.86
C LEU A 59 14.90 -10.83 -0.90
N VAL A 60 13.68 -10.75 -0.36
CA VAL A 60 13.11 -11.84 0.47
C VAL A 60 12.95 -13.12 -0.36
N CYS A 61 12.37 -12.99 -1.57
CA CYS A 61 12.20 -14.13 -2.48
C CYS A 61 13.53 -14.81 -2.80
N ALA A 62 14.54 -14.04 -3.20
CA ALA A 62 15.85 -14.56 -3.55
C ALA A 62 16.56 -15.27 -2.38
N ALA A 63 16.49 -14.69 -1.17
CA ALA A 63 17.07 -15.31 0.03
C ALA A 63 16.35 -16.64 0.38
N MET A 64 15.01 -16.69 0.23
CA MET A 64 14.24 -17.91 0.47
C MET A 64 14.57 -19.00 -0.57
N GLU A 65 14.69 -18.65 -1.85
CA GLU A 65 15.10 -19.58 -2.92
C GLU A 65 16.52 -20.13 -2.72
N ALA A 66 17.43 -19.30 -2.16
CA ALA A 66 18.79 -19.72 -1.80
C ALA A 66 18.86 -20.54 -0.51
N GLY A 67 17.75 -20.73 0.21
CA GLY A 67 17.73 -21.42 1.51
C GLY A 67 18.28 -20.60 2.69
N ASP A 68 18.63 -19.32 2.47
CA ASP A 68 19.12 -18.41 3.51
C ASP A 68 17.95 -17.80 4.30
N THR A 69 17.45 -18.56 5.28
CA THR A 69 16.34 -18.13 6.13
C THR A 69 16.68 -16.89 6.96
N GLU A 70 17.93 -16.77 7.44
CA GLU A 70 18.35 -15.61 8.22
C GLU A 70 18.48 -14.34 7.35
N GLY A 71 18.98 -14.48 6.13
CA GLY A 71 18.98 -13.40 5.13
C GLY A 71 17.56 -12.97 4.79
N ALA A 72 16.64 -13.91 4.61
CA ALA A 72 15.24 -13.63 4.35
C ALA A 72 14.55 -12.91 5.53
N ARG A 73 14.85 -13.29 6.79
CA ARG A 73 14.36 -12.56 7.98
C ARG A 73 14.87 -11.12 8.03
N ARG A 74 16.15 -10.90 7.73
CA ARG A 74 16.69 -9.53 7.64
C ARG A 74 16.03 -8.74 6.52
N ALA A 75 15.85 -9.34 5.35
CA ALA A 75 15.21 -8.66 4.23
C ALA A 75 13.74 -8.30 4.54
N VAL A 76 12.96 -9.24 5.08
CA VAL A 76 11.56 -8.97 5.40
C VAL A 76 11.41 -7.94 6.53
N SER A 77 12.34 -7.87 7.48
CA SER A 77 12.30 -6.87 8.55
C SER A 77 12.42 -5.43 8.07
N MET A 78 12.91 -5.21 6.85
CA MET A 78 12.99 -3.88 6.23
C MET A 78 11.67 -3.39 5.64
N ILE A 79 10.69 -4.28 5.48
CA ILE A 79 9.41 -3.98 4.83
C ILE A 79 8.18 -4.25 5.69
N VAL A 80 8.34 -4.85 6.89
CA VAL A 80 7.24 -5.16 7.81
C VAL A 80 7.46 -4.52 9.18
N GLY A 81 6.37 -4.17 9.86
CA GLY A 81 6.40 -3.62 11.22
C GLY A 81 6.30 -4.65 12.34
N ARG A 82 6.19 -5.96 12.03
CA ARG A 82 6.08 -7.05 13.01
C ARG A 82 7.44 -7.61 13.41
N ASP A 83 7.47 -8.36 14.53
CA ASP A 83 8.67 -9.07 14.98
C ASP A 83 9.04 -10.21 14.02
N THR A 84 10.16 -10.08 13.30
CA THR A 84 10.55 -11.05 12.28
C THR A 84 11.40 -12.19 12.81
N LYS A 85 12.01 -12.05 14.00
CA LYS A 85 12.90 -13.06 14.58
C LYS A 85 12.19 -14.40 14.88
N VAL A 86 10.90 -14.34 15.16
CA VAL A 86 10.07 -15.51 15.50
C VAL A 86 9.43 -16.17 14.28
N LEU A 87 9.58 -15.59 13.09
CA LEU A 87 8.96 -16.11 11.87
C LEU A 87 9.70 -17.37 11.39
N ASP A 88 8.95 -18.41 11.08
CA ASP A 88 9.42 -19.55 10.29
C ASP A 88 9.45 -19.21 8.79
N LYS A 89 9.80 -20.16 7.97
CA LYS A 89 9.90 -19.98 6.51
C LYS A 89 8.58 -19.51 5.88
N GLU A 90 7.50 -20.15 6.29
CA GLU A 90 6.15 -19.82 5.81
C GLU A 90 5.73 -18.41 6.26
N GLY A 91 5.98 -18.08 7.51
CA GLY A 91 5.70 -16.74 8.08
C GLY A 91 6.47 -15.61 7.40
N ILE A 92 7.72 -15.84 6.98
CA ILE A 92 8.52 -14.87 6.22
C ILE A 92 7.88 -14.60 4.85
N ILE A 93 7.50 -15.66 4.13
CA ILE A 93 6.88 -15.52 2.81
C ILE A 93 5.52 -14.86 2.91
N LYS A 94 4.69 -15.28 3.88
CA LYS A 94 3.39 -14.64 4.16
C LYS A 94 3.54 -13.15 4.43
N ALA A 95 4.46 -12.77 5.31
CA ALA A 95 4.70 -11.37 5.64
C ALA A 95 5.08 -10.53 4.41
N ALA A 96 5.92 -11.06 3.52
CA ALA A 96 6.29 -10.39 2.28
C ALA A 96 5.10 -10.25 1.31
N VAL A 97 4.31 -11.32 1.13
CA VAL A 97 3.10 -11.32 0.28
C VAL A 97 2.05 -10.32 0.80
N GLU A 98 1.77 -10.34 2.10
CA GLU A 98 0.86 -9.40 2.76
C GLU A 98 1.29 -7.95 2.55
N THR A 99 2.58 -7.66 2.76
CA THR A 99 3.13 -6.31 2.55
C THR A 99 2.98 -5.83 1.12
N VAL A 100 3.25 -6.70 0.13
CA VAL A 100 3.05 -6.33 -1.29
C VAL A 100 1.56 -6.16 -1.60
N ALA A 101 0.69 -6.99 -1.05
CA ALA A 101 -0.76 -6.91 -1.26
C ALA A 101 -1.33 -5.60 -0.70
N GLU A 102 -1.02 -5.26 0.56
CA GLU A 102 -1.46 -4.04 1.23
C GLU A 102 -0.91 -2.79 0.53
N ASN A 103 0.40 -2.75 0.28
CA ASN A 103 1.05 -1.62 -0.37
C ASN A 103 0.74 -1.51 -1.88
N SER A 104 0.13 -2.50 -2.50
CA SER A 104 -0.48 -2.32 -3.84
C SER A 104 -1.55 -1.23 -3.83
N SER A 105 -2.30 -1.10 -2.71
CA SER A 105 -3.20 0.04 -2.47
C SER A 105 -2.39 1.26 -2.02
N ASP A 106 -1.80 1.20 -0.84
CA ASP A 106 -1.32 2.35 -0.09
C ASP A 106 -0.04 2.96 -0.66
N GLY A 107 0.76 2.15 -1.33
CA GLY A 107 2.01 2.58 -1.95
C GLY A 107 1.90 2.92 -3.43
N VAL A 108 0.81 2.51 -4.12
CA VAL A 108 0.72 2.65 -5.58
C VAL A 108 -0.64 3.18 -6.04
N ILE A 109 -1.72 2.43 -5.85
CA ILE A 109 -3.01 2.76 -6.47
C ILE A 109 -3.69 3.96 -5.79
N ALA A 110 -3.61 4.08 -4.47
CA ALA A 110 -4.16 5.24 -3.77
C ALA A 110 -3.41 6.54 -4.09
N PRO A 111 -2.05 6.58 -4.11
CA PRO A 111 -1.33 7.73 -4.66
C PRO A 111 -1.79 8.12 -6.07
N VAL A 112 -1.89 7.17 -7.00
CA VAL A 112 -2.36 7.42 -8.38
C VAL A 112 -3.80 7.95 -8.40
N PHE A 113 -4.68 7.45 -7.54
CA PHE A 113 -6.04 7.93 -7.41
C PHE A 113 -6.08 9.42 -7.00
N TYR A 114 -5.31 9.79 -5.96
CA TYR A 114 -5.29 11.18 -5.47
C TYR A 114 -4.57 12.13 -6.43
N THR A 115 -3.54 11.66 -7.13
CA THR A 115 -2.91 12.42 -8.23
C THR A 115 -3.89 12.68 -9.37
N ALA A 116 -4.67 11.68 -9.76
CA ALA A 116 -5.67 11.83 -10.82
C ALA A 116 -6.77 12.85 -10.45
N LEU A 117 -7.13 12.95 -9.16
CA LEU A 117 -8.16 13.88 -8.68
C LEU A 117 -7.62 15.31 -8.49
N CYS A 118 -6.44 15.47 -7.89
CA CYS A 118 -5.94 16.74 -7.37
C CYS A 118 -4.50 17.07 -7.78
N GLY A 119 -3.98 16.45 -8.84
CA GLY A 119 -2.59 16.64 -9.27
C GLY A 119 -1.57 16.00 -8.32
N ALA A 120 -0.29 16.25 -8.54
CA ALA A 120 0.78 15.73 -7.69
C ALA A 120 0.62 16.19 -6.23
N ALA A 121 0.12 17.40 -5.99
CA ALA A 121 -0.18 17.90 -4.64
C ALA A 121 -1.13 16.98 -3.88
N GLY A 122 -2.16 16.43 -4.54
CA GLY A 122 -3.08 15.44 -3.97
C GLY A 122 -2.37 14.11 -3.63
N GLY A 123 -1.50 13.64 -4.51
CA GLY A 123 -0.66 12.46 -4.28
C GLY A 123 0.27 12.63 -3.08
N PHE A 124 0.94 13.77 -2.97
CA PHE A 124 1.80 14.10 -1.83
C PHE A 124 1.03 14.27 -0.51
N PHE A 125 -0.14 14.89 -0.56
CA PHE A 125 -1.03 14.98 0.61
C PHE A 125 -1.36 13.58 1.14
N TYR A 126 -1.88 12.71 0.27
CA TYR A 126 -2.18 11.33 0.62
C TYR A 126 -0.94 10.61 1.19
N LYS A 127 0.20 10.68 0.48
CA LYS A 127 1.43 10.01 0.90
C LYS A 127 1.94 10.51 2.24
N SER A 128 1.79 11.79 2.55
CA SER A 128 2.19 12.35 3.85
C SER A 128 1.34 11.76 4.99
N VAL A 129 0.03 11.62 4.81
CA VAL A 129 -0.88 11.03 5.80
C VAL A 129 -0.56 9.55 6.00
N ASN A 130 -0.41 8.79 4.94
CA ASN A 130 -0.06 7.37 4.98
C ASN A 130 1.31 7.12 5.66
N THR A 131 2.30 7.99 5.41
CA THR A 131 3.60 7.91 6.08
C THR A 131 3.50 8.25 7.56
N MET A 132 2.70 9.25 7.93
CA MET A 132 2.46 9.59 9.33
C MET A 132 1.79 8.44 10.08
N ASP A 133 0.79 7.79 9.50
CA ASP A 133 0.18 6.60 10.11
C ASP A 133 1.22 5.48 10.29
N SER A 134 1.98 5.14 9.27
CA SER A 134 3.00 4.10 9.30
C SER A 134 4.11 4.35 10.33
N MET A 135 4.48 5.62 10.58
CA MET A 135 5.55 5.99 11.52
C MET A 135 5.06 6.20 12.96
N LEU A 136 3.82 6.65 13.13
CA LEU A 136 3.28 7.16 14.41
C LEU A 136 2.03 6.38 14.86
N GLY A 137 1.44 5.59 14.00
CA GLY A 137 0.28 4.74 14.30
C GLY A 137 0.58 3.63 15.33
N TYR A 138 1.87 3.40 15.65
CA TYR A 138 2.25 2.53 16.75
C TYR A 138 1.88 3.18 18.08
N ILE A 139 0.90 2.57 18.76
CA ILE A 139 0.40 3.02 20.06
C ILE A 139 1.51 2.85 21.10
N ASN A 140 2.15 3.97 21.48
CA ASN A 140 2.90 4.05 22.71
C ASN A 140 2.31 5.19 23.55
N ASP A 141 2.44 5.11 24.87
CA ASP A 141 1.82 6.04 25.84
C ASP A 141 2.12 7.52 25.54
N ARG A 142 3.20 7.80 24.81
CA ARG A 142 3.65 9.15 24.47
C ARG A 142 2.89 9.75 23.27
N TYR A 143 2.45 8.92 22.33
CA TYR A 143 1.88 9.35 21.04
C TYR A 143 0.45 8.85 20.78
N GLU A 144 -0.21 8.26 21.79
CA GLU A 144 -1.50 7.59 21.62
C GLU A 144 -2.59 8.46 20.96
N ALA A 145 -2.78 9.69 21.44
CA ALA A 145 -3.83 10.57 20.89
C ALA A 145 -3.51 11.06 19.48
N PHE A 146 -2.24 11.09 19.15
CA PHE A 146 -1.64 11.62 17.95
C PHE A 146 -1.64 10.57 16.83
N GLY A 147 -1.12 9.38 17.08
CA GLY A 147 -1.19 8.26 16.15
C GLY A 147 -2.64 7.88 15.80
N LYS A 148 -3.58 8.01 16.75
CA LYS A 148 -5.01 7.78 16.48
C LYS A 148 -5.61 8.74 15.45
N ALA A 149 -5.18 10.00 15.43
CA ALA A 149 -5.69 10.96 14.45
C ALA A 149 -5.16 10.68 13.05
N ALA A 150 -3.85 10.38 12.92
CA ALA A 150 -3.22 9.99 11.67
C ALA A 150 -3.85 8.69 11.12
N ALA A 151 -3.98 7.65 11.96
CA ALA A 151 -4.59 6.38 11.59
C ALA A 151 -6.04 6.53 11.10
N ARG A 152 -6.86 7.35 11.79
CA ARG A 152 -8.24 7.60 11.35
C ARG A 152 -8.32 8.34 10.03
N LEU A 153 -7.43 9.32 9.82
CA LEU A 153 -7.39 10.05 8.56
C LEU A 153 -6.93 9.14 7.42
N ASP A 154 -5.92 8.31 7.66
CA ASP A 154 -5.46 7.30 6.71
C ASP A 154 -6.58 6.31 6.38
N ASP A 155 -7.29 5.78 7.38
CA ASP A 155 -8.45 4.89 7.16
C ASP A 155 -9.53 5.53 6.29
N VAL A 156 -9.82 6.82 6.46
CA VAL A 156 -10.79 7.55 5.62
C VAL A 156 -10.28 7.73 4.20
N LEU A 157 -9.02 8.15 4.05
CA LEU A 157 -8.43 8.36 2.73
C LEU A 157 -8.26 7.06 1.94
N ASN A 158 -7.96 5.95 2.61
CA ASN A 158 -7.85 4.64 2.00
C ASN A 158 -9.18 3.94 1.76
N TYR A 159 -10.31 4.46 2.27
CA TYR A 159 -11.59 3.76 2.19
C TYR A 159 -12.02 3.44 0.75
N ILE A 160 -11.97 4.39 -0.16
CA ILE A 160 -12.29 4.19 -1.59
C ILE A 160 -11.13 3.49 -2.32
N PRO A 161 -9.88 3.99 -2.25
CA PRO A 161 -8.77 3.40 -2.97
C PRO A 161 -8.54 1.91 -2.70
N SER A 162 -8.63 1.46 -1.44
CA SER A 162 -8.40 0.05 -1.10
C SER A 162 -9.41 -0.91 -1.76
N ARG A 163 -10.65 -0.49 -1.88
CA ARG A 163 -11.70 -1.27 -2.54
C ARG A 163 -11.52 -1.31 -4.04
N LEU A 164 -11.16 -0.19 -4.65
CA LEU A 164 -10.81 -0.13 -6.07
C LEU A 164 -9.56 -0.96 -6.36
N SER A 165 -8.54 -0.89 -5.48
CA SER A 165 -7.32 -1.69 -5.59
C SER A 165 -7.62 -3.19 -5.58
N ALA A 166 -8.49 -3.64 -4.67
CA ALA A 166 -8.92 -5.03 -4.64
C ALA A 166 -9.61 -5.46 -5.94
N LEU A 167 -10.47 -4.61 -6.51
CA LEU A 167 -11.12 -4.89 -7.79
C LEU A 167 -10.12 -4.94 -8.95
N PHE A 168 -9.13 -4.05 -8.96
CA PHE A 168 -8.05 -4.10 -9.95
C PHE A 168 -7.19 -5.36 -9.81
N ILE A 169 -6.89 -5.81 -8.57
CA ILE A 169 -6.17 -7.06 -8.31
C ILE A 169 -6.97 -8.26 -8.82
N ILE A 170 -8.28 -8.31 -8.57
CA ILE A 170 -9.16 -9.38 -9.03
C ILE A 170 -9.19 -9.43 -10.57
N ALA A 171 -9.32 -8.27 -11.22
CA ALA A 171 -9.25 -8.19 -12.67
C ALA A 171 -7.88 -8.61 -13.20
N ALA A 172 -6.79 -8.14 -12.58
CA ALA A 172 -5.41 -8.48 -12.94
C ALA A 172 -5.12 -9.97 -12.79
N ALA A 173 -5.73 -10.66 -11.82
CA ALA A 173 -5.56 -12.10 -11.64
C ALA A 173 -5.91 -12.88 -12.91
N LYS A 174 -6.96 -12.47 -13.62
CA LYS A 174 -7.36 -13.11 -14.90
C LYS A 174 -6.26 -12.96 -15.98
N PHE A 175 -5.62 -11.79 -16.06
CA PHE A 175 -4.62 -11.51 -17.10
C PHE A 175 -3.23 -12.05 -16.73
N THR A 176 -2.98 -12.32 -15.45
CA THR A 176 -1.72 -12.90 -14.95
C THR A 176 -1.76 -14.41 -14.83
N GLY A 177 -2.86 -15.07 -15.25
CA GLY A 177 -3.01 -16.52 -15.20
C GLY A 177 -3.25 -17.06 -13.79
N LEU A 178 -3.74 -16.22 -12.87
CA LEU A 178 -4.07 -16.59 -11.49
C LEU A 178 -5.59 -16.77 -11.30
N ASN A 179 -5.99 -17.27 -10.13
CA ASN A 179 -7.37 -17.61 -9.83
C ASN A 179 -8.24 -16.37 -9.56
N ALA A 180 -8.78 -15.73 -10.61
CA ALA A 180 -9.65 -14.57 -10.48
C ALA A 180 -10.99 -14.91 -9.77
N ALA A 181 -11.53 -16.12 -9.96
CA ALA A 181 -12.74 -16.57 -9.28
C ALA A 181 -12.51 -16.76 -7.78
N GLY A 182 -11.36 -17.36 -7.41
CA GLY A 182 -10.90 -17.46 -6.04
C GLY A 182 -10.68 -16.08 -5.41
N ALA A 183 -10.01 -15.16 -6.12
CA ALA A 183 -9.82 -13.79 -5.69
C ALA A 183 -11.14 -13.09 -5.34
N TRP A 184 -12.15 -13.19 -6.21
CA TRP A 184 -13.47 -12.61 -5.97
C TRP A 184 -14.19 -13.27 -4.79
N LYS A 185 -14.15 -14.63 -4.71
CA LYS A 185 -14.78 -15.40 -3.62
C LYS A 185 -14.21 -14.99 -2.27
N ILE A 186 -12.88 -14.99 -2.12
CA ILE A 186 -12.21 -14.68 -0.87
C ILE A 186 -12.36 -13.21 -0.52
N PHE A 187 -12.23 -12.30 -1.48
CA PHE A 187 -12.50 -10.87 -1.26
C PHE A 187 -13.89 -10.64 -0.67
N ARG A 188 -14.94 -11.21 -1.23
CA ARG A 188 -16.31 -11.05 -0.70
C ARG A 188 -16.49 -11.60 0.71
N ARG A 189 -15.80 -12.69 1.06
CA ARG A 189 -15.93 -13.36 2.34
C ARG A 189 -15.07 -12.70 3.42
N ASP A 190 -13.82 -12.35 3.10
CA ASP A 190 -12.78 -12.06 4.10
C ASP A 190 -12.33 -10.60 4.15
N ARG A 191 -12.77 -9.74 3.26
CA ARG A 191 -12.34 -8.34 3.16
C ARG A 191 -12.53 -7.48 4.42
N MET A 192 -13.25 -7.96 5.41
CA MET A 192 -13.48 -7.27 6.68
C MET A 192 -12.77 -7.97 7.86
N LYS A 193 -11.91 -8.94 7.60
CA LYS A 193 -11.20 -9.72 8.62
C LYS A 193 -9.86 -9.08 9.03
N HIS A 194 -9.79 -7.77 9.14
CA HIS A 194 -8.62 -7.06 9.63
C HIS A 194 -9.05 -5.92 10.56
N ALA A 195 -8.17 -5.50 11.48
CA ALA A 195 -8.44 -4.38 12.39
C ALA A 195 -8.59 -3.05 11.62
N SER A 196 -7.75 -2.80 10.60
CA SER A 196 -7.98 -1.73 9.64
C SER A 196 -9.08 -2.14 8.65
N PRO A 197 -10.02 -1.26 8.33
CA PRO A 197 -11.11 -1.52 7.36
C PRO A 197 -10.58 -1.64 5.92
N ASN A 198 -9.32 -1.37 5.68
CA ASN A 198 -8.69 -1.21 4.37
C ASN A 198 -7.72 -2.34 4.00
N SER A 199 -6.88 -2.81 4.91
CA SER A 199 -5.80 -3.79 4.62
C SER A 199 -6.33 -5.10 4.06
N ALA A 200 -7.38 -5.68 4.67
CA ALA A 200 -7.95 -6.94 4.20
C ALA A 200 -8.59 -6.86 2.80
N GLN A 201 -8.83 -5.68 2.25
CA GLN A 201 -9.41 -5.55 0.91
C GLN A 201 -8.49 -6.17 -0.14
N THR A 202 -7.24 -5.74 -0.18
CA THR A 202 -6.23 -6.21 -1.13
C THR A 202 -5.63 -7.55 -0.73
N GLU A 203 -5.40 -7.78 0.57
CA GLU A 203 -4.91 -9.06 1.08
C GLU A 203 -5.85 -10.22 0.72
N SER A 204 -7.16 -10.05 0.90
CA SER A 204 -8.14 -11.10 0.58
C SER A 204 -8.22 -11.38 -0.92
N ALA A 205 -8.12 -10.35 -1.76
CA ALA A 205 -8.05 -10.52 -3.19
C ALA A 205 -6.79 -11.30 -3.62
N CYS A 206 -5.61 -10.96 -3.04
CA CYS A 206 -4.36 -11.66 -3.29
C CYS A 206 -4.38 -13.11 -2.77
N ALA A 207 -4.87 -13.34 -1.54
CA ALA A 207 -5.00 -14.68 -0.97
C ALA A 207 -5.81 -15.61 -1.87
N GLY A 208 -6.95 -15.12 -2.36
CA GLY A 208 -7.80 -15.88 -3.27
C GLY A 208 -7.21 -16.05 -4.67
N ALA A 209 -6.45 -15.06 -5.18
CA ALA A 209 -5.78 -15.16 -6.47
C ALA A 209 -4.65 -16.21 -6.46
N LEU A 210 -3.98 -16.34 -5.32
CA LEU A 210 -2.85 -17.26 -5.12
C LEU A 210 -3.26 -18.64 -4.60
N ASP A 211 -4.52 -18.83 -4.19
CA ASP A 211 -5.03 -20.04 -3.53
C ASP A 211 -4.25 -20.39 -2.25
N VAL A 212 -3.89 -19.39 -1.43
CA VAL A 212 -3.15 -19.51 -0.18
C VAL A 212 -3.86 -18.83 0.98
N ARG A 213 -3.46 -19.20 2.19
CA ARG A 213 -3.92 -18.58 3.42
C ARG A 213 -2.91 -17.55 3.92
N LEU A 214 -3.36 -16.31 4.15
CA LEU A 214 -2.60 -15.18 4.68
C LEU A 214 -3.07 -14.81 6.08
N ALA A 215 -2.46 -13.80 6.67
CA ALA A 215 -2.73 -13.27 8.01
C ALA A 215 -2.55 -14.34 9.12
N GLY A 216 -3.37 -14.30 10.17
CA GLY A 216 -3.18 -15.10 11.37
C GLY A 216 -2.37 -14.33 12.41
N ASN A 217 -2.03 -15.03 13.51
CA ASN A 217 -1.36 -14.44 14.66
C ASN A 217 -0.01 -13.81 14.29
N ALA A 218 0.28 -12.65 14.89
CA ALA A 218 1.54 -11.94 14.66
C ALA A 218 2.09 -11.35 15.97
N TRP A 219 3.42 -11.26 16.06
CA TRP A 219 4.10 -10.68 17.20
C TRP A 219 4.49 -9.23 16.92
N TYR A 220 4.24 -8.35 17.88
CA TYR A 220 4.62 -6.93 17.82
C TYR A 220 5.22 -6.53 19.18
N GLY A 221 6.50 -6.15 19.19
CA GLY A 221 7.20 -5.79 20.43
C GLY A 221 7.18 -6.89 21.51
N GLY A 222 7.25 -8.15 21.10
CA GLY A 222 7.20 -9.31 22.00
C GLY A 222 5.80 -9.69 22.49
N VAL A 223 4.73 -9.04 22.02
CA VAL A 223 3.33 -9.35 22.36
C VAL A 223 2.66 -10.06 21.20
N LEU A 224 1.97 -11.17 21.47
CA LEU A 224 1.19 -11.91 20.49
C LEU A 224 -0.16 -11.22 20.27
N HIS A 225 -0.45 -10.87 19.02
CA HIS A 225 -1.73 -10.37 18.59
C HIS A 225 -2.47 -11.45 17.80
N GLU A 226 -3.59 -11.89 18.30
CA GLU A 226 -4.46 -12.82 17.62
C GLU A 226 -5.19 -12.12 16.48
N LYS A 227 -5.08 -12.66 15.25
CA LYS A 227 -5.73 -12.15 14.06
C LYS A 227 -6.39 -13.29 13.29
N PRO A 228 -7.55 -13.06 12.69
CA PRO A 228 -8.18 -14.07 11.84
C PRO A 228 -7.35 -14.34 10.59
N TYR A 229 -7.44 -15.56 10.09
CA TYR A 229 -6.86 -15.90 8.79
C TYR A 229 -7.71 -15.35 7.63
N ILE A 230 -7.02 -15.01 6.53
CA ILE A 230 -7.58 -14.52 5.27
C ILE A 230 -7.26 -15.54 4.18
N GLY A 231 -8.26 -15.98 3.42
CA GLY A 231 -8.10 -17.01 2.40
C GLY A 231 -8.32 -18.42 2.90
N ASP A 232 -8.17 -19.36 1.99
CA ASP A 232 -8.29 -20.79 2.23
C ASP A 232 -6.92 -21.46 2.14
N ASP A 233 -6.69 -22.52 2.94
CA ASP A 233 -5.45 -23.28 2.96
C ASP A 233 -5.49 -24.35 1.87
N ILE A 234 -5.47 -23.93 0.60
CA ILE A 234 -5.60 -24.83 -0.55
C ILE A 234 -4.25 -25.47 -0.87
N ARG A 235 -3.18 -24.68 -0.76
CA ARG A 235 -1.80 -25.12 -0.94
C ARG A 235 -0.84 -24.36 -0.02
N PRO A 236 0.33 -24.92 0.25
CA PRO A 236 1.37 -24.19 0.97
C PRO A 236 1.80 -22.93 0.19
N ILE A 237 2.17 -21.89 0.91
CA ILE A 237 2.74 -20.68 0.32
C ILE A 237 4.22 -20.93 -0.01
N GLU A 238 4.66 -20.40 -1.15
CA GLU A 238 6.00 -20.60 -1.71
C GLU A 238 6.69 -19.25 -2.02
N PRO A 239 8.04 -19.19 -2.11
CA PRO A 239 8.77 -17.97 -2.47
C PRO A 239 8.29 -17.35 -3.79
N GLU A 240 7.87 -18.17 -4.78
CA GLU A 240 7.33 -17.70 -6.05
C GLU A 240 6.03 -16.87 -5.88
N ASP A 241 5.31 -17.01 -4.77
CA ASP A 241 4.10 -16.23 -4.51
C ASP A 241 4.41 -14.76 -4.24
N ILE A 242 5.59 -14.43 -3.72
CA ILE A 242 6.06 -13.04 -3.64
C ILE A 242 6.18 -12.45 -5.06
N ARG A 243 6.75 -13.20 -5.99
CA ARG A 243 6.91 -12.79 -7.40
C ARG A 243 5.56 -12.64 -8.10
N LYS A 244 4.64 -13.59 -7.86
CA LYS A 244 3.27 -13.53 -8.40
C LYS A 244 2.51 -12.33 -7.87
N THR A 245 2.62 -12.01 -6.57
CA THR A 245 1.99 -10.83 -5.97
C THR A 245 2.56 -9.53 -6.55
N CYS A 246 3.87 -9.45 -6.77
CA CYS A 246 4.47 -8.32 -7.48
C CYS A 246 3.92 -8.16 -8.91
N ARG A 247 3.70 -9.26 -9.64
CA ARG A 247 3.07 -9.21 -10.98
C ARG A 247 1.63 -8.72 -10.90
N LEU A 248 0.84 -9.18 -9.92
CA LEU A 248 -0.51 -8.69 -9.66
C LEU A 248 -0.51 -7.20 -9.37
N MET A 249 0.36 -6.73 -8.50
CA MET A 249 0.52 -5.31 -8.19
C MET A 249 0.77 -4.48 -9.45
N TYR A 250 1.73 -4.88 -10.31
CA TYR A 250 2.02 -4.12 -11.53
C TYR A 250 0.86 -4.13 -12.53
N ALA A 251 0.21 -5.28 -12.72
CA ALA A 251 -0.94 -5.39 -13.62
C ALA A 251 -2.14 -4.57 -13.14
N ALA A 252 -2.43 -4.62 -11.83
CA ALA A 252 -3.48 -3.83 -11.20
C ALA A 252 -3.17 -2.33 -11.28
N SER A 253 -1.93 -1.93 -11.03
CA SER A 253 -1.49 -0.54 -11.11
C SER A 253 -1.56 0.02 -12.52
N ALA A 254 -1.17 -0.77 -13.53
CA ALA A 254 -1.30 -0.36 -14.94
C ALA A 254 -2.77 -0.11 -15.32
N ALA A 255 -3.67 -0.99 -14.90
CA ALA A 255 -5.11 -0.80 -15.10
C ALA A 255 -5.64 0.45 -14.39
N ALA A 256 -5.20 0.68 -13.15
CA ALA A 256 -5.58 1.87 -12.38
C ALA A 256 -5.10 3.17 -13.04
N ILE A 257 -3.85 3.22 -13.50
CA ILE A 257 -3.29 4.38 -14.21
C ILE A 257 -4.11 4.69 -15.47
N VAL A 258 -4.44 3.69 -16.28
CA VAL A 258 -5.24 3.88 -17.48
C VAL A 258 -6.64 4.39 -17.13
N ILE A 259 -7.31 3.79 -16.16
CA ILE A 259 -8.69 4.15 -15.80
C ILE A 259 -8.73 5.53 -15.13
N PHE A 260 -7.89 5.79 -14.16
CA PHE A 260 -7.90 7.08 -13.46
C PHE A 260 -7.38 8.20 -14.35
N GLY A 261 -6.34 7.95 -15.17
CA GLY A 261 -5.82 8.93 -16.12
C GLY A 261 -6.84 9.31 -17.18
N THR A 262 -7.55 8.33 -17.76
CA THR A 262 -8.62 8.61 -18.73
C THR A 262 -9.80 9.34 -18.09
N ALA A 263 -10.21 8.94 -16.89
CA ALA A 263 -11.28 9.61 -16.15
C ALA A 263 -10.93 11.06 -15.79
N ALA A 264 -9.69 11.31 -15.35
CA ALA A 264 -9.20 12.65 -15.06
C ALA A 264 -9.13 13.53 -16.33
N GLY A 265 -8.63 12.98 -17.43
CA GLY A 265 -8.60 13.68 -18.72
C GLY A 265 -10.01 14.05 -19.21
N PHE A 266 -10.94 13.10 -19.11
CA PHE A 266 -12.33 13.33 -19.47
C PHE A 266 -12.98 14.39 -18.58
N LEU A 267 -12.80 14.32 -17.27
CA LEU A 267 -13.36 15.31 -16.32
C LEU A 267 -12.83 16.72 -16.61
N LYS A 268 -11.53 16.85 -16.87
CA LYS A 268 -10.91 18.14 -17.23
C LYS A 268 -11.46 18.71 -18.55
N SER A 269 -11.77 17.87 -19.54
CA SER A 269 -12.35 18.34 -20.82
C SER A 269 -13.78 18.87 -20.72
N PHE A 270 -14.49 18.63 -19.60
CA PHE A 270 -15.82 19.22 -19.33
C PHE A 270 -15.74 20.49 -18.49
N LEU A 271 -14.63 20.73 -17.80
CA LEU A 271 -14.48 21.87 -16.91
C LEU A 271 -13.77 23.05 -17.59
N PHE A 272 -13.10 22.80 -18.71
CA PHE A 272 -12.37 23.76 -19.51
C PHE A 272 -12.72 23.64 -21.00
#